data_c99b13f81f87a8ab9ab8c06a259b6a24
#
_entry.id   c99b13f81f87a8ab9ab8c06a259b6a24
#
_cell.length_a   1.000
_cell.length_b   1.000
_cell.length_c   1.000
_cell.angle_alpha   90.00
_cell.angle_beta   90.00
_cell.angle_gamma   90.00
#
_symmetry.space_group_name_H-M   'P 1'
#
loop_
_entity.id
_entity.type
_entity.pdbx_description
1 polymer ?
#
loop_
_entity_poly.entity_id
_entity_poly.type
_entity_poly.pdbx_seq_one_letter_code
_entity_poly.pdbx_strand_id
1 'polypeptide(L)'
;SEEVDEKLKEAHPGCRVLNIGPAGENLSMLAAIMNDKDRAAGRGGCGAVMGSKLLKAITVTSTATAVEGTDEDALKAANKECLKMIKENGVTGGGLPTYGTAVLVNIINNTGSFPTKNWQESYYDKADDISGETLKDTYLVKNSACHRCPMACGRVVNVDGKIVGGPEYEPLWAYGGNCGLND
;
A
#
# COMPACT_ATOMS: atom_id res chain seq x y z
N SER A 1 -3.45 14.88 -6.74
CA SER A 1 -4.42 14.15 -5.89
C SER A 1 -4.24 14.47 -4.41
N GLU A 2 -3.02 14.62 -3.93
CA GLU A 2 -2.73 14.89 -2.52
C GLU A 2 -3.31 16.24 -2.05
N GLU A 3 -3.10 17.31 -2.80
CA GLU A 3 -3.70 18.62 -2.53
C GLU A 3 -5.24 18.58 -2.47
N VAL A 4 -5.88 17.76 -3.31
CA VAL A 4 -7.34 17.57 -3.27
C VAL A 4 -7.77 16.87 -1.99
N ASP A 5 -7.03 15.83 -1.58
CA ASP A 5 -7.29 15.11 -0.33
C ASP A 5 -7.22 16.06 0.87
N GLU A 6 -6.18 16.89 0.94
CA GLU A 6 -5.99 17.87 2.01
C GLU A 6 -7.12 18.90 2.07
N LYS A 7 -7.44 19.54 0.96
CA LYS A 7 -8.53 20.52 0.88
C LYS A 7 -9.88 19.93 1.26
N LEU A 8 -10.16 18.69 0.85
CA LEU A 8 -11.42 18.04 1.17
C LEU A 8 -11.49 17.63 2.66
N LYS A 9 -10.39 17.19 3.25
CA LYS A 9 -10.34 16.88 4.69
C LYS A 9 -10.41 18.13 5.56
N GLU A 10 -9.89 19.25 5.08
CA GLU A 10 -10.04 20.55 5.75
C GLU A 10 -11.51 21.03 5.72
N ALA A 11 -12.15 20.93 4.56
CA ALA A 11 -13.56 21.31 4.38
C ALA A 11 -14.54 20.36 5.09
N HIS A 12 -14.19 19.09 5.23
CA HIS A 12 -15.03 18.03 5.81
C HIS A 12 -14.22 17.20 6.82
N PRO A 13 -13.99 17.71 8.04
CA PRO A 13 -13.19 17.02 9.04
C PRO A 13 -13.71 15.60 9.33
N GLY A 14 -12.78 14.64 9.36
CA GLY A 14 -13.11 13.23 9.62
C GLY A 14 -13.61 12.43 8.40
N CYS A 15 -13.72 13.05 7.22
CA CYS A 15 -14.10 12.32 6.00
C CYS A 15 -12.97 11.38 5.52
N ARG A 16 -13.39 10.37 4.74
CA ARG A 16 -12.51 9.60 3.86
C ARG A 16 -12.66 10.10 2.44
N VAL A 17 -11.58 10.10 1.68
CA VAL A 17 -11.51 10.72 0.36
C VAL A 17 -11.09 9.71 -0.69
N LEU A 18 -11.87 9.62 -1.76
CA LEU A 18 -11.48 9.02 -3.04
C LEU A 18 -11.30 10.14 -4.04
N ASN A 19 -10.19 10.19 -4.76
CA ASN A 19 -9.96 11.24 -5.75
C ASN A 19 -9.09 10.80 -6.92
N ILE A 20 -9.14 11.55 -8.01
CA ILE A 20 -8.25 11.40 -9.15
C ILE A 20 -7.30 12.60 -9.26
N GLY A 21 -6.09 12.32 -9.74
CA GLY A 21 -5.11 13.34 -10.11
C GLY A 21 -5.28 13.83 -11.56
N PRO A 22 -4.34 14.68 -12.04
CA PRO A 22 -4.35 15.19 -13.42
C PRO A 22 -4.37 14.09 -14.48
N ALA A 23 -3.76 12.94 -14.23
CA ALA A 23 -3.80 11.79 -15.14
C ALA A 23 -5.24 11.31 -15.39
N GLY A 24 -6.08 11.23 -14.34
CA GLY A 24 -7.49 10.88 -14.48
C GLY A 24 -8.30 11.94 -15.20
N GLU A 25 -8.04 13.22 -14.90
CA GLU A 25 -8.71 14.35 -15.59
C GLU A 25 -8.37 14.39 -17.08
N ASN A 26 -7.14 14.02 -17.44
CA ASN A 26 -6.67 13.92 -18.83
C ASN A 26 -6.93 12.55 -19.46
N LEU A 27 -7.76 11.72 -18.85
CA LEU A 27 -8.22 10.42 -19.37
C LEU A 27 -7.08 9.43 -19.65
N SER A 28 -5.96 9.53 -18.92
CA SER A 28 -4.88 8.55 -19.05
C SER A 28 -5.37 7.15 -18.65
N MET A 29 -5.17 6.17 -19.53
CA MET A 29 -5.57 4.78 -19.30
C MET A 29 -4.83 4.12 -18.11
N LEU A 30 -3.76 4.74 -17.62
CA LEU A 30 -2.99 4.31 -16.44
C LEU A 30 -3.43 5.01 -15.15
N ALA A 31 -4.41 5.92 -15.22
CA ALA A 31 -4.83 6.70 -14.08
C ALA A 31 -5.49 5.83 -13.00
N ALA A 32 -5.05 6.03 -11.76
CA ALA A 32 -5.62 5.41 -10.57
C ALA A 32 -6.65 6.32 -9.88
N ILE A 33 -7.53 5.70 -9.08
CA ILE A 33 -8.29 6.41 -8.04
C ILE A 33 -7.49 6.27 -6.75
N MET A 34 -7.16 7.39 -6.10
CA MET A 34 -6.44 7.42 -4.84
C MET A 34 -7.41 7.46 -3.66
N ASN A 35 -7.12 6.67 -2.64
CA ASN A 35 -7.87 6.67 -1.39
C ASN A 35 -6.95 7.11 -0.24
N ASP A 36 -7.29 8.19 0.42
CA ASP A 36 -6.59 8.74 1.58
C ASP A 36 -5.05 8.81 1.41
N LYS A 37 -4.57 9.20 0.23
CA LYS A 37 -3.16 9.35 -0.18
C LYS A 37 -2.41 8.04 -0.46
N ASP A 38 -2.61 6.99 0.33
CA ASP A 38 -1.70 5.83 0.37
C ASP A 38 -2.24 4.59 -0.36
N ARG A 39 -3.52 4.56 -0.73
CA ARG A 39 -4.15 3.41 -1.37
C ARG A 39 -4.67 3.77 -2.76
N ALA A 40 -4.46 2.89 -3.70
CA ALA A 40 -4.81 3.13 -5.09
C ALA A 40 -5.64 1.99 -5.68
N ALA A 41 -6.77 2.32 -6.32
CA ALA A 41 -7.37 1.45 -7.32
C ALA A 41 -6.64 1.70 -8.64
N GLY A 42 -5.52 0.99 -8.82
CA GLY A 42 -4.51 1.29 -9.85
C GLY A 42 -4.79 0.64 -11.19
N ARG A 43 -5.17 -0.65 -11.19
CA ARG A 43 -5.34 -1.43 -12.44
C ARG A 43 -6.68 -1.17 -13.09
N GLY A 44 -6.73 -1.30 -14.43
CA GLY A 44 -7.97 -1.22 -15.21
C GLY A 44 -8.40 0.18 -15.62
N GLY A 45 -7.59 1.23 -15.38
CA GLY A 45 -7.89 2.59 -15.84
C GLY A 45 -9.05 3.27 -15.11
N CYS A 46 -9.36 2.85 -13.89
CA CYS A 46 -10.52 3.38 -13.12
C CYS A 46 -10.47 4.90 -12.95
N GLY A 47 -9.28 5.50 -12.83
CA GLY A 47 -9.12 6.94 -12.74
C GLY A 47 -9.56 7.67 -14.02
N ALA A 48 -9.28 7.10 -15.20
CA ALA A 48 -9.77 7.65 -16.47
C ALA A 48 -11.29 7.55 -16.59
N VAL A 49 -11.89 6.44 -16.12
CA VAL A 49 -13.35 6.28 -16.09
C VAL A 49 -13.99 7.35 -15.20
N MET A 50 -13.44 7.59 -14.01
CA MET A 50 -13.92 8.64 -13.11
C MET A 50 -13.77 10.03 -13.74
N GLY A 51 -12.65 10.31 -14.39
CA GLY A 51 -12.40 11.55 -15.12
C GLY A 51 -13.35 11.76 -16.31
N SER A 52 -13.65 10.72 -17.08
CA SER A 52 -14.60 10.78 -18.21
C SER A 52 -16.02 11.16 -17.77
N LYS A 53 -16.34 10.97 -16.51
CA LYS A 53 -17.62 11.37 -15.89
C LYS A 53 -17.56 12.73 -15.21
N LEU A 54 -16.45 13.47 -15.37
CA LEU A 54 -16.18 14.75 -14.72
C LEU A 54 -16.27 14.68 -13.19
N LEU A 55 -16.00 13.51 -12.62
CA LEU A 55 -16.04 13.26 -11.20
C LEU A 55 -14.61 13.34 -10.63
N LYS A 56 -14.34 14.40 -9.88
CA LYS A 56 -13.00 14.67 -9.32
C LYS A 56 -12.73 13.89 -8.04
N ALA A 57 -13.70 13.86 -7.13
CA ALA A 57 -13.56 13.24 -5.84
C ALA A 57 -14.90 12.79 -5.26
N ILE A 58 -14.86 11.86 -4.32
CA ILE A 58 -15.96 11.43 -3.47
C ILE A 58 -15.47 11.52 -2.03
N THR A 59 -16.24 12.17 -1.18
CA THR A 59 -16.00 12.19 0.27
C THR A 59 -17.08 11.39 0.99
N VAL A 60 -16.68 10.65 2.02
CA VAL A 60 -17.60 9.90 2.87
C VAL A 60 -17.34 10.28 4.32
N THR A 61 -18.37 10.76 4.98
CA THR A 61 -18.38 11.01 6.43
C THR A 61 -19.42 10.11 7.06
N SER A 62 -19.05 9.41 8.12
CA SER A 62 -19.98 8.55 8.85
C SER A 62 -20.18 9.06 10.26
N THR A 63 -21.42 9.08 10.72
CA THR A 63 -21.81 9.32 12.11
C THR A 63 -22.01 8.02 12.89
N ALA A 64 -21.99 6.86 12.19
CA ALA A 64 -22.14 5.55 12.81
C ALA A 64 -20.86 5.18 13.58
N THR A 65 -21.02 4.77 14.82
CA THR A 65 -19.92 4.35 15.70
C THR A 65 -19.64 2.86 15.66
N ALA A 66 -20.63 2.07 15.24
CA ALA A 66 -20.53 0.61 15.12
C ALA A 66 -21.39 0.10 13.97
N VAL A 67 -21.01 -1.07 13.45
CA VAL A 67 -21.85 -1.87 12.55
C VAL A 67 -22.48 -2.96 13.41
N GLU A 68 -23.80 -2.99 13.46
CA GLU A 68 -24.54 -4.03 14.17
C GLU A 68 -24.48 -5.34 13.37
N GLY A 69 -24.06 -6.41 14.02
CA GLY A 69 -24.06 -7.75 13.46
C GLY A 69 -25.33 -8.51 13.84
N THR A 70 -25.73 -9.48 13.04
CA THR A 70 -26.91 -10.32 13.29
C THR A 70 -26.69 -11.22 14.54
N ASP A 71 -25.44 -11.62 14.80
CA ASP A 71 -25.00 -12.38 15.97
C ASP A 71 -23.63 -11.84 16.41
N GLU A 72 -23.64 -10.97 17.41
CA GLU A 72 -22.44 -10.32 17.90
C GLU A 72 -21.47 -11.28 18.60
N ASP A 73 -21.97 -12.30 19.27
CA ASP A 73 -21.11 -13.23 20.02
C ASP A 73 -20.42 -14.18 19.05
N ALA A 74 -21.11 -14.69 18.03
CA ALA A 74 -20.50 -15.43 16.95
C ALA A 74 -19.46 -14.61 16.18
N LEU A 75 -19.74 -13.32 15.90
CA LEU A 75 -18.79 -12.42 15.25
C LEU A 75 -17.54 -12.19 16.10
N LYS A 76 -17.71 -11.97 17.41
CA LYS A 76 -16.56 -11.80 18.34
C LYS A 76 -15.72 -13.07 18.42
N ALA A 77 -16.36 -14.25 18.48
CA ALA A 77 -15.66 -15.54 18.50
C ALA A 77 -14.86 -15.76 17.22
N ALA A 78 -15.47 -15.57 16.05
CA ALA A 78 -14.80 -15.67 14.75
C ALA A 78 -13.64 -14.70 14.60
N ASN A 79 -13.82 -13.43 14.99
CA ASN A 79 -12.75 -12.44 14.96
C ASN A 79 -11.57 -12.83 15.85
N LYS A 80 -11.83 -13.36 17.05
CA LYS A 80 -10.77 -13.83 17.96
C LYS A 80 -9.97 -14.98 17.36
N GLU A 81 -10.64 -15.92 16.72
CA GLU A 81 -9.99 -17.05 16.05
C GLU A 81 -9.16 -16.57 14.84
N CYS A 82 -9.72 -15.72 13.98
CA CYS A 82 -9.00 -15.14 12.84
C CYS A 82 -7.75 -14.37 13.29
N LEU A 83 -7.86 -13.55 14.32
CA LEU A 83 -6.71 -12.80 14.86
C LEU A 83 -5.62 -13.73 15.40
N LYS A 84 -6.01 -14.84 16.05
CA LYS A 84 -5.09 -15.87 16.51
C LYS A 84 -4.35 -16.50 15.33
N MET A 85 -5.08 -16.95 14.30
CA MET A 85 -4.50 -17.57 13.10
C MET A 85 -3.51 -16.62 12.38
N ILE A 86 -3.89 -15.36 12.23
CA ILE A 86 -3.02 -14.32 11.61
C ILE A 86 -1.73 -14.17 12.43
N LYS A 87 -1.83 -14.10 13.74
CA LYS A 87 -0.69 -13.88 14.62
C LYS A 87 0.26 -15.07 14.68
N GLU A 88 -0.27 -16.29 14.65
CA GLU A 88 0.51 -17.54 14.73
C GLU A 88 1.17 -17.93 13.41
N ASN A 89 0.73 -17.38 12.29
CA ASN A 89 1.32 -17.65 10.99
C ASN A 89 2.62 -16.84 10.79
N GLY A 90 3.71 -17.50 10.39
CA GLY A 90 5.03 -16.88 10.24
C GLY A 90 5.09 -15.76 9.21
N VAL A 91 4.22 -15.76 8.20
CA VAL A 91 4.16 -14.69 7.20
C VAL A 91 3.33 -13.52 7.71
N THR A 92 2.07 -13.76 8.10
CA THR A 92 1.13 -12.68 8.46
C THR A 92 1.36 -12.13 9.86
N GLY A 93 1.89 -12.93 10.79
CA GLY A 93 2.24 -12.50 12.15
C GLY A 93 3.74 -12.19 12.34
N GLY A 94 4.59 -12.54 11.37
CA GLY A 94 6.04 -12.39 11.43
C GLY A 94 6.61 -11.52 10.31
N GLY A 95 6.76 -12.05 9.10
CA GLY A 95 7.43 -11.40 7.97
C GLY A 95 6.78 -10.08 7.56
N LEU A 96 5.47 -10.07 7.36
CA LEU A 96 4.75 -8.86 6.92
C LEU A 96 4.77 -7.72 7.96
N PRO A 97 4.55 -7.95 9.27
CA PRO A 97 4.70 -6.89 10.26
C PRO A 97 6.13 -6.38 10.39
N THR A 98 7.12 -7.24 10.15
CA THR A 98 8.53 -6.91 10.33
C THR A 98 9.12 -6.13 9.14
N TYR A 99 8.89 -6.62 7.92
CA TYR A 99 9.53 -6.12 6.71
C TYR A 99 8.55 -5.52 5.68
N GLY A 100 7.23 -5.62 5.92
CA GLY A 100 6.23 -5.28 4.91
C GLY A 100 6.21 -6.28 3.76
N THR A 101 5.58 -5.89 2.65
CA THR A 101 5.59 -6.69 1.42
C THR A 101 6.99 -6.78 0.80
N ALA A 102 7.90 -5.87 1.16
CA ALA A 102 9.30 -5.89 0.75
C ALA A 102 10.06 -7.17 1.21
N VAL A 103 9.53 -7.94 2.17
CA VAL A 103 10.04 -9.28 2.51
C VAL A 103 10.14 -10.21 1.30
N LEU A 104 9.32 -9.97 0.27
CA LEU A 104 9.31 -10.76 -0.96
C LEU A 104 10.54 -10.54 -1.85
N VAL A 105 11.26 -9.43 -1.72
CA VAL A 105 12.42 -9.13 -2.57
C VAL A 105 13.43 -10.28 -2.53
N ASN A 106 13.99 -10.57 -1.37
CA ASN A 106 14.98 -11.63 -1.23
C ASN A 106 14.39 -13.04 -1.46
N ILE A 107 13.13 -13.27 -1.04
CA ILE A 107 12.46 -14.56 -1.26
C ILE A 107 12.34 -14.84 -2.75
N ILE A 108 11.81 -13.91 -3.53
CA ILE A 108 11.59 -14.08 -4.96
C ILE A 108 12.93 -14.09 -5.73
N ASN A 109 13.89 -13.25 -5.31
CA ASN A 109 15.23 -13.25 -5.92
C ASN A 109 15.93 -14.60 -5.77
N ASN A 110 15.88 -15.19 -4.58
CA ASN A 110 16.49 -16.50 -4.31
C ASN A 110 15.82 -17.67 -5.07
N THR A 111 14.56 -17.49 -5.51
CA THR A 111 13.92 -18.48 -6.39
C THR A 111 14.27 -18.31 -7.86
N GLY A 112 15.05 -17.29 -8.23
CA GLY A 112 15.39 -16.99 -9.62
C GLY A 112 14.19 -16.47 -10.43
N SER A 113 13.27 -15.76 -9.77
CA SER A 113 12.04 -15.23 -10.38
C SER A 113 11.91 -13.72 -10.24
N PHE A 114 12.97 -13.03 -9.83
CA PHE A 114 12.94 -11.59 -9.62
C PHE A 114 13.06 -10.82 -10.95
N PRO A 115 12.10 -9.94 -11.28
CA PRO A 115 12.15 -9.15 -12.51
C PRO A 115 13.39 -8.26 -12.55
N THR A 116 14.29 -8.52 -13.48
CA THR A 116 15.58 -7.85 -13.57
C THR A 116 15.84 -7.37 -14.99
N LYS A 117 16.29 -6.11 -15.15
CA LYS A 117 16.64 -5.49 -16.42
C LYS A 117 15.59 -5.70 -17.50
N ASN A 118 14.35 -5.30 -17.20
CA ASN A 118 13.21 -5.47 -18.10
C ASN A 118 12.98 -6.94 -18.52
N TRP A 119 13.01 -7.86 -17.55
CA TRP A 119 12.82 -9.31 -17.73
C TRP A 119 13.90 -10.01 -18.60
N GLN A 120 15.06 -9.37 -18.79
CA GLN A 120 16.20 -10.01 -19.46
C GLN A 120 16.92 -10.99 -18.54
N GLU A 121 16.80 -10.77 -17.22
CA GLU A 121 17.35 -11.61 -16.18
C GLU A 121 16.26 -11.90 -15.13
N SER A 122 16.43 -12.95 -14.37
CA SER A 122 15.51 -13.40 -13.34
C SER A 122 16.12 -13.40 -11.93
N TYR A 123 17.34 -12.90 -11.82
CA TYR A 123 18.09 -12.74 -10.58
C TYR A 123 18.76 -11.37 -10.58
N TYR A 124 18.66 -10.67 -9.45
CA TYR A 124 19.26 -9.36 -9.24
C TYR A 124 20.33 -9.44 -8.15
N ASP A 125 21.58 -9.22 -8.51
CA ASP A 125 22.74 -9.32 -7.64
C ASP A 125 22.75 -8.29 -6.50
N LYS A 126 22.02 -7.17 -6.65
CA LYS A 126 21.87 -6.10 -5.68
C LYS A 126 20.51 -6.08 -4.99
N ALA A 127 19.81 -7.20 -4.97
CA ALA A 127 18.48 -7.28 -4.34
C ALA A 127 18.51 -6.91 -2.85
N ASP A 128 19.59 -7.21 -2.14
CA ASP A 128 19.75 -6.84 -0.73
C ASP A 128 19.66 -5.34 -0.50
N ASP A 129 20.16 -4.50 -1.41
CA ASP A 129 20.16 -3.05 -1.28
C ASP A 129 18.72 -2.49 -1.25
N ILE A 130 17.80 -3.14 -1.96
CA ILE A 130 16.36 -2.77 -2.05
C ILE A 130 15.46 -3.72 -1.28
N SER A 131 16.00 -4.51 -0.36
CA SER A 131 15.26 -5.52 0.40
C SER A 131 14.41 -4.92 1.52
N GLY A 132 13.49 -5.73 2.05
CA GLY A 132 12.71 -5.37 3.23
C GLY A 132 13.56 -5.21 4.48
N GLU A 133 14.65 -5.96 4.57
CA GLU A 133 15.65 -5.88 5.64
C GLU A 133 16.35 -4.52 5.60
N THR A 134 16.88 -4.11 4.46
CA THR A 134 17.55 -2.82 4.29
C THR A 134 16.58 -1.65 4.49
N LEU A 135 15.36 -1.75 3.96
CA LEU A 135 14.32 -0.73 4.18
C LEU A 135 14.02 -0.56 5.67
N LYS A 136 13.89 -1.66 6.42
CA LYS A 136 13.62 -1.63 7.85
C LYS A 136 14.78 -1.02 8.63
N ASP A 137 15.99 -1.46 8.37
CA ASP A 137 17.15 -1.11 9.19
C ASP A 137 17.66 0.31 8.91
N THR A 138 17.41 0.81 7.70
CA THR A 138 17.94 2.11 7.25
C THR A 138 16.88 3.23 7.28
N TYR A 139 15.65 2.96 6.85
CA TYR A 139 14.67 4.01 6.54
C TYR A 139 13.42 3.98 7.41
N LEU A 140 13.07 2.86 8.04
CA LEU A 140 11.79 2.68 8.71
C LEU A 140 11.60 3.63 9.90
N VAL A 141 10.51 4.39 9.88
CA VAL A 141 10.05 5.21 11.01
C VAL A 141 8.98 4.48 11.81
N LYS A 142 7.99 3.93 11.13
CA LYS A 142 6.90 3.16 11.74
C LYS A 142 6.16 2.29 10.73
N ASN A 143 5.45 1.29 11.24
CA ASN A 143 4.49 0.53 10.45
C ASN A 143 3.21 1.33 10.21
N SER A 144 2.57 1.05 9.10
CA SER A 144 1.27 1.61 8.70
C SER A 144 0.32 0.45 8.37
N ALA A 145 -0.95 0.61 8.67
CA ALA A 145 -1.96 -0.42 8.48
C ALA A 145 -3.18 0.11 7.74
N CYS A 146 -3.83 -0.75 6.96
CA CYS A 146 -5.19 -0.51 6.50
C CYS A 146 -6.14 -0.53 7.70
N HIS A 147 -7.35 0.00 7.52
CA HIS A 147 -8.34 0.06 8.59
C HIS A 147 -8.54 -1.31 9.27
N ARG A 148 -8.32 -1.35 10.58
CA ARG A 148 -8.43 -2.55 11.44
C ARG A 148 -7.60 -3.77 11.00
N CYS A 149 -6.59 -3.61 10.14
CA CYS A 149 -5.71 -4.69 9.75
C CYS A 149 -4.60 -4.92 10.81
N PRO A 150 -4.48 -6.12 11.40
CA PRO A 150 -3.48 -6.39 12.43
C PRO A 150 -2.07 -6.61 11.87
N MET A 151 -1.92 -6.85 10.57
CA MET A 151 -0.62 -7.14 9.95
C MET A 151 0.28 -5.91 9.80
N ALA A 152 -0.31 -4.71 9.65
CA ALA A 152 0.42 -3.46 9.54
C ALA A 152 1.62 -3.54 8.56
N CYS A 153 1.38 -4.08 7.34
CA CYS A 153 2.42 -4.32 6.36
C CYS A 153 2.88 -3.07 5.58
N GLY A 154 2.16 -1.95 5.67
CA GLY A 154 2.61 -0.68 5.11
C GLY A 154 3.77 -0.10 5.92
N ARG A 155 4.57 0.74 5.27
CA ARG A 155 5.75 1.40 5.86
C ARG A 155 5.59 2.91 5.83
N VAL A 156 6.11 3.57 6.83
CA VAL A 156 6.42 5.00 6.80
C VAL A 156 7.92 5.11 6.98
N VAL A 157 8.57 5.78 6.06
CA VAL A 157 10.03 5.87 5.97
C VAL A 157 10.50 7.31 6.04
N ASN A 158 11.76 7.49 6.44
CA ASN A 158 12.46 8.76 6.36
C ASN A 158 13.49 8.67 5.23
N VAL A 159 13.30 9.48 4.20
CA VAL A 159 14.26 9.61 3.10
C VAL A 159 14.73 11.07 3.09
N ASP A 160 16.00 11.29 3.34
CA ASP A 160 16.66 12.61 3.37
C ASP A 160 15.90 13.65 4.24
N GLY A 161 15.44 13.20 5.41
CA GLY A 161 14.70 14.05 6.35
C GLY A 161 13.21 14.24 6.02
N LYS A 162 12.71 13.64 4.94
CA LYS A 162 11.29 13.67 4.57
C LYS A 162 10.59 12.38 5.03
N ILE A 163 9.49 12.52 5.75
CA ILE A 163 8.66 11.39 6.17
C ILE A 163 7.60 11.14 5.11
N VAL A 164 7.66 9.96 4.49
CA VAL A 164 6.77 9.58 3.38
C VAL A 164 6.26 8.14 3.53
N GLY A 165 5.25 7.77 2.76
CA GLY A 165 4.86 6.37 2.61
C GLY A 165 5.99 5.58 1.97
N GLY A 166 6.38 4.47 2.59
CA GLY A 166 7.43 3.60 2.07
C GLY A 166 6.95 2.74 0.91
N PRO A 167 7.88 2.28 0.05
CA PRO A 167 7.53 1.42 -1.06
C PRO A 167 7.05 0.05 -0.59
N GLU A 168 6.11 -0.52 -1.33
CA GLU A 168 5.72 -1.93 -1.24
C GLU A 168 6.58 -2.76 -2.22
N TYR A 169 6.41 -4.08 -2.24
CA TYR A 169 7.21 -4.98 -3.08
C TYR A 169 7.18 -4.60 -4.57
N GLU A 170 6.00 -4.22 -5.08
CA GLU A 170 5.81 -3.90 -6.49
C GLU A 170 6.65 -2.69 -6.95
N PRO A 171 6.64 -1.54 -6.28
CA PRO A 171 7.55 -0.45 -6.61
C PRO A 171 9.04 -0.85 -6.51
N LEU A 172 9.42 -1.66 -5.52
CA LEU A 172 10.81 -2.06 -5.33
C LEU A 172 11.35 -2.87 -6.51
N TRP A 173 10.61 -3.88 -6.99
CA TRP A 173 11.07 -4.61 -8.16
C TRP A 173 10.91 -3.81 -9.46
N ALA A 174 9.83 -3.01 -9.58
CA ALA A 174 9.53 -2.32 -10.83
C ALA A 174 10.49 -1.16 -11.12
N TYR A 175 10.80 -0.35 -10.12
CA TYR A 175 11.76 0.77 -10.25
C TYR A 175 13.20 0.34 -9.90
N GLY A 176 13.37 -0.63 -9.00
CA GLY A 176 14.66 -1.21 -8.64
C GLY A 176 15.16 -2.23 -9.67
N GLY A 177 15.07 -3.51 -9.38
CA GLY A 177 15.68 -4.56 -10.19
C GLY A 177 15.30 -4.56 -11.65
N ASN A 178 14.03 -4.28 -11.99
CA ASN A 178 13.58 -4.24 -13.39
C ASN A 178 14.20 -3.08 -14.19
N CYS A 179 14.54 -1.98 -13.54
CA CYS A 179 15.29 -0.86 -14.12
C CYS A 179 16.80 -0.95 -13.89
N GLY A 180 17.27 -1.91 -13.08
CA GLY A 180 18.68 -2.07 -12.72
C GLY A 180 19.17 -1.04 -11.68
N LEU A 181 18.24 -0.49 -10.87
CA LEU A 181 18.54 0.48 -9.81
C LEU A 181 18.54 -0.18 -8.43
N ASN A 182 19.36 0.32 -7.52
CA ASN A 182 19.54 -0.24 -6.18
C ASN A 182 19.60 0.81 -5.04
N ASP A 183 19.16 2.04 -5.34
CA ASP A 183 19.11 3.18 -4.43
C ASP A 183 17.74 3.90 -4.42
#